data_94b4d1e3f63f4ce63efa7403a8742b11
#
_entry.id   94b4d1e3f63f4ce63efa7403a8742b11
#
_cell.length_a   1.000
_cell.length_b   1.000
_cell.length_c   1.000
_cell.angle_alpha   90.00
_cell.angle_beta   90.00
_cell.angle_gamma   90.00
#
_symmetry.space_group_name_H-M   'P 1'
#
loop_
_entity.id
_entity.type
_entity.pdbx_description
1 polymer ?
#
loop_
_entity_poly.entity_id
_entity_poly.type
_entity_poly.pdbx_seq_one_letter_code
_entity_poly.pdbx_strand_id
1 'polypeptide(L)'
;MKNKSKKRLILAFSMLLALLSLPSCLKKDDTTILINNPQDIPLITGFLPSDLLAQFGEQNVHFGDQPPVIDMEFVSQHEYVSVTTSAPSFPPPGTVSPIAHYHKINQQYLQIAEYLSMSSEEAYCNVISPVYLTGHGNDFTVYYHESPQTDGSPEHAVLFSGTLTADGVKNFMYGYKILRYNDSVVPITAYPVNTIFVFKDRDGLAEKTNWYNDSLVHR
;
A
#
# COMPACT_ATOMS: atom_id res chain seq x y z
N MET A 1 25.58 11.49 -49.95
CA MET A 1 25.54 12.09 -48.57
C MET A 1 24.14 12.25 -47.95
N LYS A 2 23.07 11.64 -48.47
CA LYS A 2 21.67 11.84 -47.95
C LYS A 2 21.19 10.84 -46.88
N ASN A 3 21.97 9.79 -46.55
CA ASN A 3 21.49 8.70 -45.69
C ASN A 3 21.86 8.84 -44.19
N LYS A 4 22.81 9.74 -43.84
CA LYS A 4 23.22 9.93 -42.41
C LYS A 4 22.25 10.82 -41.63
N SER A 5 21.55 11.75 -42.31
CA SER A 5 20.58 12.64 -41.67
C SER A 5 19.31 11.92 -41.25
N LYS A 6 18.80 10.98 -42.06
CA LYS A 6 17.58 10.21 -41.70
C LYS A 6 17.80 9.27 -40.50
N LYS A 7 18.95 8.65 -40.35
CA LYS A 7 19.27 7.78 -39.19
C LYS A 7 19.38 8.59 -37.88
N ARG A 8 19.91 9.82 -37.93
CA ARG A 8 19.95 10.69 -36.74
C ARG A 8 18.59 11.22 -36.34
N LEU A 9 17.69 11.46 -37.27
CA LEU A 9 16.32 11.91 -37.00
C LEU A 9 15.49 10.80 -36.39
N ILE A 10 15.62 9.54 -36.85
CA ILE A 10 14.92 8.38 -36.31
C ILE A 10 15.42 8.05 -34.88
N LEU A 11 16.73 8.19 -34.63
CA LEU A 11 17.29 7.97 -33.30
C LEU A 11 16.83 9.04 -32.29
N ALA A 12 16.73 10.30 -32.71
CA ALA A 12 16.24 11.40 -31.88
C ALA A 12 14.74 11.24 -31.59
N PHE A 13 13.95 10.74 -32.54
CA PHE A 13 12.51 10.53 -32.35
C PHE A 13 12.22 9.31 -31.47
N SER A 14 12.99 8.23 -31.55
CA SER A 14 12.87 7.07 -30.67
C SER A 14 13.32 7.40 -29.23
N MET A 15 14.34 8.26 -29.05
CA MET A 15 14.74 8.74 -27.73
C MET A 15 13.70 9.70 -27.10
N LEU A 16 13.03 10.50 -27.92
CA LEU A 16 11.94 11.39 -27.45
C LEU A 16 10.69 10.59 -27.05
N LEU A 17 10.36 9.48 -27.77
CA LEU A 17 9.24 8.63 -27.41
C LEU A 17 9.49 7.81 -26.13
N ALA A 18 10.75 7.41 -25.90
CA ALA A 18 11.14 6.71 -24.67
C ALA A 18 11.08 7.62 -23.42
N LEU A 19 11.20 8.94 -23.59
CA LEU A 19 11.05 9.93 -22.52
C LEU A 19 9.60 10.20 -22.12
N LEU A 20 8.62 9.78 -22.96
CA LEU A 20 7.20 9.99 -22.69
C LEU A 20 6.53 8.81 -21.96
N SER A 21 7.23 7.71 -21.76
CA SER A 21 6.72 6.50 -21.13
C SER A 21 7.23 6.24 -19.71
N LEU A 22 7.83 7.27 -19.06
CA LEU A 22 8.21 7.14 -17.67
C LEU A 22 6.95 7.21 -16.79
N PRO A 23 6.68 6.19 -15.97
CA PRO A 23 5.57 6.23 -15.04
C PRO A 23 5.80 7.40 -14.08
N SER A 24 4.89 8.35 -14.08
CA SER A 24 4.92 9.45 -13.12
C SER A 24 3.96 9.13 -11.98
N CYS A 25 4.43 9.16 -10.75
CA CYS A 25 3.57 9.50 -9.63
C CYS A 25 3.16 10.97 -9.83
N LEU A 26 2.33 11.20 -10.85
CA LEU A 26 1.77 12.53 -11.07
C LEU A 26 0.90 12.85 -9.86
N LYS A 27 1.25 13.94 -9.17
CA LYS A 27 0.29 14.60 -8.26
C LYS A 27 -1.02 14.72 -9.02
N LYS A 28 -1.99 13.89 -8.67
CA LYS A 28 -3.37 14.17 -8.98
C LYS A 28 -3.66 15.47 -8.23
N ASP A 29 -4.17 16.47 -8.91
CA ASP A 29 -4.46 17.80 -8.35
C ASP A 29 -4.96 17.70 -6.90
N ASP A 30 -4.53 18.64 -6.06
CA ASP A 30 -4.90 18.80 -4.65
C ASP A 30 -6.42 18.67 -4.45
N THR A 31 -6.92 17.45 -4.47
CA THR A 31 -8.24 17.12 -3.97
C THR A 31 -8.11 17.19 -2.47
N THR A 32 -8.30 18.36 -1.92
CA THR A 32 -8.48 18.57 -0.49
C THR A 32 -9.52 17.55 -0.03
N ILE A 33 -9.11 16.63 0.82
CA ILE A 33 -10.05 15.70 1.46
C ILE A 33 -11.00 16.59 2.27
N LEU A 34 -12.20 16.80 1.73
CA LEU A 34 -13.23 17.58 2.42
C LEU A 34 -13.80 16.70 3.53
N ILE A 35 -13.19 16.77 4.69
CA ILE A 35 -13.73 16.18 5.91
C ILE A 35 -14.84 17.09 6.37
N ASN A 36 -16.06 16.72 6.05
CA ASN A 36 -17.22 17.52 6.45
C ASN A 36 -17.52 17.40 7.95
N ASN A 37 -17.09 16.33 8.61
CA ASN A 37 -17.28 16.17 10.05
C ASN A 37 -16.33 15.08 10.63
N PRO A 38 -15.53 15.38 11.69
CA PRO A 38 -14.73 14.38 12.40
C PRO A 38 -15.55 13.24 13.01
N GLN A 39 -16.85 13.37 13.16
CA GLN A 39 -17.74 12.33 13.67
C GLN A 39 -18.05 11.24 12.63
N ASP A 40 -17.66 11.40 11.37
CA ASP A 40 -17.92 10.45 10.30
C ASP A 40 -16.77 9.44 10.11
N ILE A 41 -15.75 9.43 11.00
CA ILE A 41 -14.66 8.46 10.95
C ILE A 41 -15.21 7.10 11.39
N PRO A 42 -15.18 6.10 10.50
CA PRO A 42 -15.71 4.79 10.86
C PRO A 42 -14.83 4.13 11.93
N LEU A 43 -15.46 3.56 12.95
CA LEU A 43 -14.74 2.74 13.92
C LEU A 43 -14.16 1.51 13.22
N ILE A 44 -12.89 1.20 13.44
CA ILE A 44 -12.17 0.08 12.82
C ILE A 44 -12.92 -1.24 12.98
N THR A 45 -13.52 -1.49 14.14
CA THR A 45 -14.28 -2.71 14.45
C THR A 45 -15.62 -2.84 13.71
N GLY A 46 -16.16 -1.73 13.20
CA GLY A 46 -17.35 -1.73 12.33
C GLY A 46 -17.03 -1.62 10.85
N PHE A 47 -15.79 -1.24 10.52
CA PHE A 47 -15.34 -1.01 9.16
C PHE A 47 -14.63 -2.24 8.56
N LEU A 48 -13.77 -2.90 9.35
CA LEU A 48 -13.04 -4.08 8.92
C LEU A 48 -13.77 -5.37 9.34
N PRO A 49 -13.67 -6.44 8.54
CA PRO A 49 -14.16 -7.75 8.89
C PRO A 49 -13.53 -8.27 10.21
N SER A 50 -14.36 -8.80 11.11
CA SER A 50 -13.91 -9.29 12.43
C SER A 50 -12.93 -10.46 12.33
N ASP A 51 -13.05 -11.31 11.32
CA ASP A 51 -12.13 -12.41 11.07
C ASP A 51 -10.74 -11.91 10.59
N LEU A 52 -10.68 -10.80 9.86
CA LEU A 52 -9.42 -10.14 9.53
C LEU A 52 -8.73 -9.61 10.79
N LEU A 53 -9.47 -8.91 11.66
CA LEU A 53 -8.94 -8.40 12.93
C LEU A 53 -8.45 -9.54 13.83
N ALA A 54 -9.19 -10.65 13.91
CA ALA A 54 -8.80 -11.83 14.70
C ALA A 54 -7.52 -12.48 14.16
N GLN A 55 -7.35 -12.62 12.83
CA GLN A 55 -6.15 -13.17 12.21
C GLN A 55 -4.93 -12.24 12.35
N PHE A 56 -5.16 -10.93 12.26
CA PHE A 56 -4.12 -9.93 12.47
C PHE A 56 -3.61 -9.92 13.92
N GLY A 57 -4.47 -10.25 14.86
CA GLY A 57 -4.22 -10.29 16.30
C GLY A 57 -4.53 -8.94 16.96
N GLU A 58 -5.43 -8.96 17.94
CA GLU A 58 -5.90 -7.75 18.64
C GLU A 58 -4.76 -6.93 19.26
N GLN A 59 -3.71 -7.60 19.73
CA GLN A 59 -2.53 -6.95 20.32
C GLN A 59 -1.71 -6.13 19.32
N ASN A 60 -1.91 -6.33 18.02
CA ASN A 60 -1.25 -5.61 16.95
C ASN A 60 -2.11 -4.47 16.40
N VAL A 61 -3.35 -4.32 16.89
CA VAL A 61 -4.25 -3.23 16.51
C VAL A 61 -4.18 -2.14 17.57
N HIS A 62 -3.72 -0.96 17.18
CA HIS A 62 -3.58 0.17 18.10
C HIS A 62 -4.81 1.06 18.00
N PHE A 63 -5.60 1.06 19.07
CA PHE A 63 -6.80 1.87 19.19
C PHE A 63 -6.51 3.25 19.78
N GLY A 64 -7.32 4.23 19.48
CA GLY A 64 -7.25 5.58 20.03
C GLY A 64 -7.68 6.62 19.00
N ASP A 65 -7.98 7.81 19.48
CA ASP A 65 -8.44 8.95 18.68
C ASP A 65 -7.32 9.98 18.40
N GLN A 66 -6.11 9.70 18.85
CA GLN A 66 -4.94 10.56 18.70
C GLN A 66 -3.77 9.81 18.09
N PRO A 67 -3.90 9.30 16.83
CA PRO A 67 -2.79 8.66 16.15
C PRO A 67 -1.64 9.66 15.95
N PRO A 68 -0.39 9.17 15.91
CA PRO A 68 0.75 10.03 15.60
C PRO A 68 0.63 10.61 14.19
N VAL A 69 1.25 11.77 13.97
CA VAL A 69 1.49 12.27 12.61
C VAL A 69 2.60 11.44 11.98
N ILE A 70 2.28 10.75 10.89
CA ILE A 70 3.23 9.91 10.17
C ILE A 70 3.87 10.74 9.05
N ASP A 71 4.94 11.45 9.39
CA ASP A 71 5.71 12.27 8.46
C ASP A 71 7.01 11.55 8.07
N MET A 72 6.86 10.34 7.53
CA MET A 72 7.99 9.57 7.00
C MET A 72 7.53 8.63 5.88
N GLU A 73 8.49 8.30 5.05
CA GLU A 73 8.40 7.22 4.09
C GLU A 73 9.14 6.01 4.66
N PHE A 74 8.61 4.83 4.47
CA PHE A 74 9.27 3.61 4.94
C PHE A 74 9.12 2.48 3.94
N VAL A 75 10.02 1.52 4.03
CA VAL A 75 10.04 0.31 3.19
C VAL A 75 9.95 -0.92 4.07
N SER A 76 9.11 -1.87 3.69
CA SER A 76 8.99 -3.16 4.36
C SER A 76 9.31 -4.31 3.42
N GLN A 77 9.85 -5.39 3.98
CA GLN A 77 9.99 -6.67 3.31
C GLN A 77 9.10 -7.70 4.00
N HIS A 78 8.05 -8.11 3.31
CA HIS A 78 7.01 -8.93 3.91
C HIS A 78 7.47 -10.37 4.16
N GLU A 79 7.31 -10.83 5.39
CA GLU A 79 7.37 -12.23 5.80
C GLU A 79 5.95 -12.74 6.09
N TYR A 80 5.57 -13.87 5.49
CA TYR A 80 4.25 -14.46 5.68
C TYR A 80 4.07 -14.94 7.13
N VAL A 81 3.04 -14.45 7.81
CA VAL A 81 2.64 -14.89 9.15
C VAL A 81 1.54 -15.93 9.06
N SER A 82 0.47 -15.63 8.32
CA SER A 82 -0.64 -16.56 8.13
C SER A 82 -1.40 -16.28 6.83
N VAL A 83 -2.02 -17.35 6.31
CA VAL A 83 -2.97 -17.30 5.20
C VAL A 83 -4.11 -18.27 5.49
N THR A 84 -5.37 -17.85 5.31
CA THR A 84 -6.54 -18.66 5.67
C THR A 84 -7.06 -19.57 4.56
N THR A 85 -6.40 -19.60 3.41
CA THR A 85 -6.81 -20.48 2.31
C THR A 85 -6.07 -21.82 2.35
N SER A 86 -6.74 -22.85 1.90
CA SER A 86 -6.17 -24.18 1.71
C SER A 86 -5.51 -24.40 0.34
N ALA A 87 -5.29 -23.34 -0.44
CA ALA A 87 -4.65 -23.46 -1.75
C ALA A 87 -3.20 -23.97 -1.61
N PRO A 88 -2.83 -25.05 -2.28
CA PRO A 88 -1.54 -25.72 -2.08
C PRO A 88 -0.31 -24.94 -2.59
N SER A 89 -0.53 -23.80 -3.23
CA SER A 89 0.54 -22.97 -3.84
C SER A 89 1.02 -21.82 -2.93
N PHE A 90 0.60 -21.78 -1.67
CA PHE A 90 1.02 -20.72 -0.76
C PHE A 90 2.40 -20.93 -0.18
N PRO A 91 3.17 -19.84 -0.07
CA PRO A 91 4.38 -19.87 0.73
C PRO A 91 4.04 -20.21 2.19
N PRO A 92 4.78 -21.13 2.83
CA PRO A 92 4.57 -21.42 4.25
C PRO A 92 4.88 -20.17 5.12
N PRO A 93 4.32 -20.08 6.33
CA PRO A 93 4.70 -19.07 7.31
C PRO A 93 6.23 -19.01 7.49
N GLY A 94 6.76 -17.80 7.62
CA GLY A 94 8.21 -17.56 7.69
C GLY A 94 8.88 -17.37 6.31
N THR A 95 8.16 -17.57 5.21
CA THR A 95 8.69 -17.25 3.88
C THR A 95 8.74 -15.74 3.69
N VAL A 96 9.91 -15.25 3.27
CA VAL A 96 10.10 -13.83 2.97
C VAL A 96 9.81 -13.57 1.49
N SER A 97 8.97 -12.56 1.21
CA SER A 97 8.76 -12.08 -0.15
C SER A 97 10.04 -11.44 -0.69
N PRO A 98 10.45 -11.70 -1.93
CA PRO A 98 11.54 -10.95 -2.54
C PRO A 98 11.17 -9.50 -2.88
N ILE A 99 9.89 -9.17 -2.82
CA ILE A 99 9.34 -7.86 -3.19
C ILE A 99 9.39 -6.93 -1.99
N ALA A 100 10.02 -5.77 -2.15
CA ALA A 100 9.96 -4.69 -1.17
C ALA A 100 8.71 -3.83 -1.42
N HIS A 101 8.07 -3.40 -0.34
CA HIS A 101 6.89 -2.55 -0.37
C HIS A 101 7.20 -1.19 0.26
N TYR A 102 6.93 -0.14 -0.48
CA TYR A 102 7.19 1.24 -0.08
C TYR A 102 5.89 1.88 0.35
N HIS A 103 5.94 2.62 1.45
CA HIS A 103 4.78 3.20 2.12
C HIS A 103 5.00 4.67 2.42
N LYS A 104 3.96 5.48 2.23
CA LYS A 104 3.92 6.88 2.62
C LYS A 104 2.51 7.26 3.04
N ILE A 105 2.37 7.87 4.21
CA ILE A 105 1.15 8.57 4.59
C ILE A 105 1.31 10.03 4.16
N ASN A 106 0.32 10.56 3.48
CA ASN A 106 0.31 11.90 2.93
C ASN A 106 -0.95 12.64 3.35
N GLN A 107 -0.89 13.96 3.43
CA GLN A 107 -2.04 14.82 3.74
C GLN A 107 -2.84 14.37 4.98
N GLN A 108 -2.14 13.89 6.01
CA GLN A 108 -2.81 13.45 7.25
C GLN A 108 -3.46 14.64 7.95
N TYR A 109 -4.76 14.51 8.21
CA TYR A 109 -5.52 15.41 9.06
C TYR A 109 -6.27 14.60 10.12
N LEU A 110 -5.82 14.68 11.37
CA LEU A 110 -6.31 13.86 12.48
C LEU A 110 -6.24 12.35 12.14
N GLN A 111 -7.40 11.71 12.01
CA GLN A 111 -7.55 10.27 11.75
C GLN A 111 -7.81 9.93 10.27
N ILE A 112 -7.63 10.87 9.36
CA ILE A 112 -7.84 10.67 7.92
C ILE A 112 -6.58 11.09 7.17
N ALA A 113 -6.24 10.33 6.13
CA ALA A 113 -5.08 10.63 5.30
C ALA A 113 -5.25 10.09 3.87
N GLU A 114 -4.25 10.35 3.07
CA GLU A 114 -3.96 9.67 1.81
C GLU A 114 -2.82 8.69 2.04
N TYR A 115 -2.91 7.52 1.46
CA TYR A 115 -1.86 6.51 1.50
C TYR A 115 -1.31 6.25 0.11
N LEU A 116 0.00 6.30 -0.01
CA LEU A 116 0.73 5.98 -1.22
C LEU A 116 1.52 4.69 -1.00
N SER A 117 1.40 3.77 -1.94
CA SER A 117 2.16 2.52 -1.91
C SER A 117 2.75 2.19 -3.27
N MET A 118 3.88 1.51 -3.26
CA MET A 118 4.54 0.98 -4.45
C MET A 118 5.25 -0.30 -4.08
N SER A 119 5.26 -1.30 -4.96
CA SER A 119 6.16 -2.44 -4.83
C SER A 119 7.43 -2.23 -5.66
N SER A 120 8.51 -2.94 -5.33
CA SER A 120 9.76 -2.86 -6.10
C SER A 120 9.64 -3.38 -7.53
N GLU A 121 8.56 -4.06 -7.86
CA GLU A 121 8.27 -4.58 -9.21
C GLU A 121 7.33 -3.67 -10.00
N GLU A 122 6.71 -2.67 -9.34
CA GLU A 122 5.77 -1.75 -9.98
C GLU A 122 6.46 -0.49 -10.49
N ALA A 123 6.00 -0.03 -11.64
CA ALA A 123 6.49 1.20 -12.26
C ALA A 123 5.68 2.45 -11.84
N TYR A 124 4.64 2.28 -11.04
CA TYR A 124 3.75 3.34 -10.59
C TYR A 124 3.42 3.18 -9.11
N CYS A 125 3.04 4.27 -8.46
CA CYS A 125 2.53 4.21 -7.10
C CYS A 125 0.99 4.20 -7.10
N ASN A 126 0.44 3.38 -6.20
CA ASN A 126 -0.98 3.39 -5.90
C ASN A 126 -1.28 4.52 -4.92
N VAL A 127 -2.33 5.26 -5.18
CA VAL A 127 -2.83 6.33 -4.30
C VAL A 127 -4.22 5.94 -3.80
N ILE A 128 -4.36 5.81 -2.50
CA ILE A 128 -5.59 5.37 -1.85
C ILE A 128 -6.07 6.49 -0.90
N SER A 129 -7.28 6.97 -1.10
CA SER A 129 -7.87 8.04 -0.32
C SER A 129 -9.40 7.90 -0.28
N PRO A 130 -10.04 8.05 0.87
CA PRO A 130 -9.42 8.23 2.18
C PRO A 130 -8.90 6.93 2.78
N VAL A 131 -7.86 7.02 3.60
CA VAL A 131 -7.50 6.00 4.57
C VAL A 131 -7.74 6.53 5.97
N TYR A 132 -8.01 5.63 6.92
CA TYR A 132 -8.33 6.00 8.30
C TYR A 132 -7.22 5.56 9.23
N LEU A 133 -6.98 6.35 10.29
CA LEU A 133 -5.95 6.10 11.29
C LEU A 133 -6.57 6.02 12.68
N THR A 134 -6.04 5.11 13.48
CA THR A 134 -6.30 5.04 14.92
C THR A 134 -4.98 4.79 15.65
N GLY A 135 -4.89 5.16 16.92
CA GLY A 135 -3.66 4.99 17.67
C GLY A 135 -3.49 6.00 18.80
N HIS A 136 -2.39 5.87 19.54
CA HIS A 136 -2.01 6.77 20.61
C HIS A 136 -0.49 6.82 20.79
N GLY A 137 0.06 8.00 21.07
CA GLY A 137 1.51 8.17 21.24
C GLY A 137 2.24 7.93 19.93
N ASN A 138 3.07 6.89 19.86
CA ASN A 138 3.80 6.48 18.66
C ASN A 138 3.15 5.27 17.95
N ASP A 139 2.15 4.65 18.58
CA ASP A 139 1.50 3.47 18.05
C ASP A 139 0.33 3.85 17.15
N PHE A 140 0.23 3.19 15.99
CA PHE A 140 -0.79 3.48 15.00
C PHE A 140 -1.29 2.23 14.29
N THR A 141 -2.52 2.32 13.80
CA THR A 141 -3.10 1.41 12.81
C THR A 141 -3.74 2.24 11.71
N VAL A 142 -3.41 1.94 10.46
CA VAL A 142 -4.06 2.48 9.26
C VAL A 142 -4.99 1.40 8.70
N TYR A 143 -6.19 1.79 8.25
CA TYR A 143 -7.15 0.86 7.68
C TYR A 143 -7.98 1.52 6.58
N TYR A 144 -8.33 0.73 5.57
CA TYR A 144 -9.09 1.20 4.40
C TYR A 144 -9.70 0.03 3.62
N HIS A 145 -10.61 0.38 2.70
CA HIS A 145 -11.01 -0.52 1.62
C HIS A 145 -10.29 -0.09 0.33
N GLU A 146 -9.65 -1.03 -0.32
CA GLU A 146 -9.05 -0.84 -1.63
C GLU A 146 -10.02 -1.33 -2.68
N SER A 147 -10.48 -0.41 -3.53
CA SER A 147 -11.36 -0.74 -4.65
C SER A 147 -10.57 -1.37 -5.80
N PRO A 148 -11.19 -2.27 -6.57
CA PRO A 148 -10.56 -2.86 -7.75
C PRO A 148 -10.07 -1.79 -8.73
N GLN A 149 -8.82 -1.90 -9.15
CA GLN A 149 -8.20 -0.96 -10.10
C GLN A 149 -8.50 -1.32 -11.55
N THR A 150 -8.71 -2.60 -11.83
CA THR A 150 -8.98 -3.14 -13.17
C THR A 150 -10.02 -4.25 -13.11
N ASP A 151 -10.56 -4.63 -14.28
CA ASP A 151 -11.44 -5.78 -14.39
C ASP A 151 -10.75 -7.05 -13.89
N GLY A 152 -11.45 -7.83 -13.09
CA GLY A 152 -10.93 -9.06 -12.48
C GLY A 152 -10.04 -8.84 -11.26
N SER A 153 -9.72 -7.59 -10.87
CA SER A 153 -9.02 -7.33 -9.62
C SER A 153 -9.95 -7.44 -8.41
N PRO A 154 -9.42 -7.88 -7.26
CA PRO A 154 -10.20 -7.96 -6.04
C PRO A 154 -10.38 -6.60 -5.34
N GLU A 155 -11.48 -6.47 -4.60
CA GLU A 155 -11.63 -5.49 -3.55
C GLU A 155 -11.06 -6.06 -2.25
N HIS A 156 -10.30 -5.25 -1.51
CA HIS A 156 -9.68 -5.64 -0.26
C HIS A 156 -10.16 -4.78 0.91
N ALA A 157 -10.32 -5.42 2.07
CA ALA A 157 -10.23 -4.74 3.35
C ALA A 157 -8.78 -4.86 3.82
N VAL A 158 -8.15 -3.75 4.12
CA VAL A 158 -6.71 -3.66 4.42
C VAL A 158 -6.48 -2.98 5.75
N LEU A 159 -5.48 -3.46 6.49
CA LEU A 159 -4.92 -2.74 7.64
C LEU A 159 -3.41 -2.96 7.71
N PHE A 160 -2.73 -1.97 8.28
CA PHE A 160 -1.35 -2.13 8.73
C PHE A 160 -1.11 -1.33 10.01
N SER A 161 -0.15 -1.75 10.80
CA SER A 161 0.12 -1.15 12.10
C SER A 161 1.59 -1.19 12.45
N GLY A 162 1.96 -0.42 13.46
CA GLY A 162 3.30 -0.42 14.04
C GLY A 162 3.52 0.72 15.00
N THR A 163 4.75 0.85 15.45
CA THR A 163 5.22 1.91 16.35
C THR A 163 6.21 2.80 15.63
N LEU A 164 5.93 4.09 15.52
CA LEU A 164 6.85 5.08 14.94
C LEU A 164 8.12 5.21 15.75
N THR A 165 9.26 5.22 15.07
CA THR A 165 10.59 5.50 15.64
C THR A 165 11.35 6.46 14.72
N ALA A 166 12.53 6.91 15.13
CA ALA A 166 13.39 7.74 14.29
C ALA A 166 13.89 7.00 13.03
N ASP A 167 14.03 5.67 13.13
CA ASP A 167 14.62 4.83 12.08
C ASP A 167 13.58 4.16 11.17
N GLY A 168 12.28 4.31 11.46
CA GLY A 168 11.20 3.69 10.71
C GLY A 168 10.04 3.24 11.60
N VAL A 169 9.35 2.19 11.18
CA VAL A 169 8.19 1.63 11.87
C VAL A 169 8.55 0.27 12.46
N LYS A 170 8.65 0.19 13.79
CA LYS A 170 8.87 -1.08 14.53
C LYS A 170 7.59 -1.90 14.60
N ASN A 171 7.77 -3.21 14.70
CA ASN A 171 6.68 -4.19 14.79
C ASN A 171 5.67 -4.01 13.64
N PHE A 172 6.16 -3.61 12.47
CA PHE A 172 5.31 -3.39 11.31
C PHE A 172 4.61 -4.69 10.92
N MET A 173 3.30 -4.61 10.85
CA MET A 173 2.43 -5.68 10.37
C MET A 173 1.49 -5.15 9.30
N TYR A 174 1.19 -6.00 8.33
CA TYR A 174 0.29 -5.72 7.21
C TYR A 174 -0.67 -6.88 7.02
N GLY A 175 -1.95 -6.60 6.81
CA GLY A 175 -2.94 -7.63 6.57
C GLY A 175 -4.03 -7.16 5.62
N TYR A 176 -4.57 -8.10 4.85
CA TYR A 176 -5.72 -7.83 4.02
C TYR A 176 -6.61 -9.06 3.84
N LYS A 177 -7.87 -8.79 3.53
CA LYS A 177 -8.88 -9.78 3.19
C LYS A 177 -9.47 -9.48 1.82
N ILE A 178 -9.57 -10.49 0.97
CA ILE A 178 -10.29 -10.41 -0.30
C ILE A 178 -11.79 -10.40 -0.01
N LEU A 179 -12.46 -9.29 -0.35
CA LEU A 179 -13.89 -9.12 -0.12
C LEU A 179 -14.73 -9.64 -1.30
N ARG A 180 -14.34 -9.29 -2.50
CA ARG A 180 -14.99 -9.70 -3.76
C ARG A 180 -14.10 -9.41 -4.96
N TYR A 181 -14.48 -9.93 -6.11
CA TYR A 181 -13.91 -9.55 -7.41
C TYR A 181 -14.89 -8.66 -8.17
N ASN A 182 -14.37 -7.73 -8.96
CA ASN A 182 -15.16 -6.75 -9.69
C ASN A 182 -15.94 -7.35 -10.87
N ASP A 183 -15.63 -8.58 -11.30
CA ASP A 183 -16.21 -9.22 -12.47
C ASP A 183 -16.62 -10.66 -12.29
N SER A 184 -17.51 -11.11 -13.20
CA SER A 184 -17.88 -12.51 -13.34
C SER A 184 -16.74 -13.42 -13.84
N VAL A 185 -15.64 -12.86 -14.33
CA VAL A 185 -14.46 -13.59 -14.82
C VAL A 185 -13.33 -13.47 -13.80
N VAL A 186 -13.41 -14.28 -12.76
CA VAL A 186 -12.31 -14.41 -11.79
C VAL A 186 -11.17 -15.21 -12.43
N PRO A 187 -9.92 -14.73 -12.45
CA PRO A 187 -8.80 -15.50 -12.97
C PRO A 187 -8.68 -16.87 -12.28
N ILE A 188 -8.37 -17.91 -13.03
CA ILE A 188 -8.21 -19.30 -12.49
C ILE A 188 -7.15 -19.35 -11.38
N THR A 189 -6.18 -18.44 -11.42
CA THR A 189 -5.11 -18.29 -10.42
C THR A 189 -5.49 -17.40 -9.25
N ALA A 190 -6.70 -16.81 -9.26
CA ALA A 190 -7.12 -15.92 -8.20
C ALA A 190 -7.36 -16.67 -6.89
N TYR A 191 -7.04 -16.00 -5.80
CA TYR A 191 -7.33 -16.52 -4.48
C TYR A 191 -8.82 -16.45 -4.18
N PRO A 192 -9.37 -17.40 -3.44
CA PRO A 192 -10.79 -17.38 -3.09
C PRO A 192 -11.19 -16.09 -2.34
N VAL A 193 -12.42 -15.62 -2.56
CA VAL A 193 -13.05 -14.61 -1.69
C VAL A 193 -12.99 -15.09 -0.24
N ASN A 194 -12.84 -14.16 0.69
CA ASN A 194 -12.58 -14.38 2.12
C ASN A 194 -11.18 -14.93 2.46
N THR A 195 -10.26 -15.05 1.51
CA THR A 195 -8.86 -15.32 1.86
C THR A 195 -8.30 -14.12 2.62
N ILE A 196 -7.66 -14.40 3.75
CA ILE A 196 -6.97 -13.42 4.59
C ILE A 196 -5.48 -13.69 4.53
N PHE A 197 -4.72 -12.63 4.39
CA PHE A 197 -3.26 -12.64 4.41
C PHE A 197 -2.78 -11.76 5.56
N VAL A 198 -1.81 -12.25 6.31
CA VAL A 198 -1.11 -11.48 7.33
C VAL A 198 0.39 -11.62 7.13
N PHE A 199 1.06 -10.49 7.16
CA PHE A 199 2.50 -10.34 7.02
C PHE A 199 3.05 -9.53 8.19
N LYS A 200 4.32 -9.72 8.48
CA LYS A 200 5.13 -8.80 9.29
C LYS A 200 6.31 -8.31 8.46
N ASP A 201 6.96 -7.28 8.90
CA ASP A 201 8.28 -6.97 8.37
C ASP A 201 9.29 -8.05 8.79
N ARG A 202 10.20 -8.40 7.87
CA ARG A 202 11.14 -9.52 8.00
C ARG A 202 11.98 -9.47 9.28
N ASP A 203 12.49 -8.29 9.62
CA ASP A 203 13.35 -8.09 10.80
C ASP A 203 12.66 -7.29 11.91
N GLY A 204 11.39 -6.96 11.71
CA GLY A 204 10.55 -6.23 12.63
C GLY A 204 10.70 -4.71 12.56
N LEU A 205 11.46 -4.19 11.58
CA LEU A 205 11.64 -2.75 11.35
C LEU A 205 11.43 -2.40 9.88
N ALA A 206 10.26 -1.88 9.52
CA ALA A 206 10.10 -1.24 8.23
C ALA A 206 10.91 0.06 8.20
N GLU A 207 12.03 0.04 7.48
CA GLU A 207 13.06 1.06 7.55
C GLU A 207 12.62 2.38 6.91
N LYS A 208 13.03 3.50 7.51
CA LYS A 208 12.84 4.83 6.94
C LYS A 208 13.56 4.95 5.60
N THR A 209 12.91 5.59 4.64
CA THR A 209 13.43 5.81 3.29
C THR A 209 13.01 7.17 2.75
N ASN A 210 13.47 7.55 1.57
CA ASN A 210 13.06 8.74 0.81
C ASN A 210 12.65 8.38 -0.61
N TRP A 211 12.07 7.20 -0.81
CA TRP A 211 11.79 6.63 -2.12
C TRP A 211 10.92 7.53 -3.02
N TYR A 212 9.97 8.24 -2.43
CA TYR A 212 9.05 9.09 -3.18
C TYR A 212 9.77 10.30 -3.78
N ASN A 213 10.66 10.93 -3.02
CA ASN A 213 11.47 12.04 -3.49
C ASN A 213 12.52 11.57 -4.49
N ASP A 214 13.20 10.45 -4.23
CA ASP A 214 14.22 9.89 -5.10
C ASP A 214 13.62 9.45 -6.45
N SER A 215 12.41 8.88 -6.45
CA SER A 215 11.70 8.52 -7.67
C SER A 215 11.29 9.72 -8.53
N LEU A 216 11.19 10.93 -7.97
CA LEU A 216 10.88 12.17 -8.68
C LEU A 216 12.13 12.86 -9.25
N VAL A 217 13.32 12.62 -8.66
CA VAL A 217 14.58 13.28 -9.07
C VAL A 217 15.23 12.58 -10.27
N HIS A 218 14.99 11.30 -10.46
CA HIS A 218 15.56 10.49 -11.55
C HIS A 218 14.69 10.41 -12.81
N ARG A 219 13.81 11.40 -13.02
CA ARG A 219 12.89 11.48 -14.17
C ARG A 219 13.17 12.66 -15.07
#